data_615fbf0d05cad8d75d079aa565e601d8
#
_entry.id   615fbf0d05cad8d75d079aa565e601d8
#
_cell.length_a   1.000
_cell.length_b   1.000
_cell.length_c   1.000
_cell.angle_alpha   90.00
_cell.angle_beta   90.00
_cell.angle_gamma   90.00
#
_symmetry.space_group_name_H-M   'P 1'
#
loop_
_entity.id
_entity.type
_entity.pdbx_description
1 polymer ?
#
loop_
_entity_poly.entity_id
_entity_poly.type
_entity_poly.pdbx_seq_one_letter_code
_entity_poly.pdbx_strand_id
1 'polypeptide(L)'
;MCGIVGGTSERNVLPILVEGLRRLEYRGYDSAGVAFEKKGSISVVRNLGRVEQLAKKINLKDNSTNLGVAHTRWATHGVPSEKNAHPHSSKDIYVVHNGIIENHADLRAKLEAKGIKFYSQTDTEVIAHLIQNYLEKGKSFEQAVINASNELKGAYALGIINKKDPEQLIGVRNQSP
;
A
#
# COMPACT_ATOMS: atom_id res chain seq x y z
N MET A 1 -5.44 -13.03 -8.50
CA MET A 1 -4.14 -12.59 -7.91
C MET A 1 -3.99 -11.09 -8.13
N CYS A 2 -3.52 -10.37 -7.14
CA CYS A 2 -3.36 -8.92 -7.20
C CYS A 2 -2.09 -8.49 -7.97
N GLY A 3 -1.99 -7.20 -8.34
CA GLY A 3 -0.80 -6.62 -8.96
C GLY A 3 -0.27 -5.44 -8.14
N ILE A 4 1.05 -5.38 -7.98
CA ILE A 4 1.76 -4.26 -7.35
C ILE A 4 2.64 -3.57 -8.38
N VAL A 5 2.64 -2.25 -8.38
CA VAL A 5 3.63 -1.42 -9.09
C VAL A 5 4.16 -0.38 -8.12
N GLY A 6 5.46 -0.25 -8.02
CA GLY A 6 6.12 0.79 -7.25
C GLY A 6 7.19 1.47 -8.09
N GLY A 7 7.41 2.73 -7.84
CA GLY A 7 8.44 3.49 -8.56
C GLY A 7 8.94 4.69 -7.78
N THR A 8 10.26 4.89 -7.86
CA THR A 8 10.93 6.13 -7.49
C THR A 8 11.90 6.50 -8.61
N SER A 9 11.94 7.77 -9.01
CA SER A 9 12.75 8.26 -10.13
C SER A 9 12.79 9.78 -10.13
N GLU A 10 13.80 10.38 -10.78
CA GLU A 10 13.81 11.80 -11.10
C GLU A 10 12.72 12.21 -12.10
N ARG A 11 12.14 11.24 -12.81
CA ARG A 11 11.06 11.46 -13.78
C ARG A 11 9.71 11.25 -13.12
N ASN A 12 8.66 11.80 -13.75
CA ASN A 12 7.28 11.52 -13.35
C ASN A 12 6.95 10.02 -13.48
N VAL A 13 6.77 9.33 -12.35
CA VAL A 13 6.44 7.89 -12.32
C VAL A 13 4.94 7.62 -12.39
N LEU A 14 4.08 8.61 -12.23
CA LEU A 14 2.64 8.40 -12.14
C LEU A 14 2.03 7.72 -13.39
N PRO A 15 2.40 8.11 -14.63
CA PRO A 15 1.96 7.39 -15.83
C PRO A 15 2.46 5.94 -15.87
N ILE A 16 3.68 5.70 -15.36
CA ILE A 16 4.29 4.35 -15.31
C ILE A 16 3.51 3.46 -14.33
N LEU A 17 3.15 4.00 -13.16
CA LEU A 17 2.35 3.27 -12.16
C LEU A 17 1.00 2.85 -12.75
N VAL A 18 0.30 3.77 -13.40
CA VAL A 18 -1.02 3.50 -14.01
C VAL A 18 -0.91 2.49 -15.17
N GLU A 19 0.09 2.65 -16.05
CA GLU A 19 0.30 1.72 -17.15
C GLU A 19 0.70 0.33 -16.65
N GLY A 20 1.53 0.25 -15.62
CA GLY A 20 1.85 -1.02 -14.95
C GLY A 20 0.61 -1.72 -14.39
N LEU A 21 -0.30 -0.96 -13.76
CA LEU A 21 -1.57 -1.52 -13.29
C LEU A 21 -2.45 -2.02 -14.44
N ARG A 22 -2.53 -1.31 -15.58
CA ARG A 22 -3.27 -1.78 -16.77
C ARG A 22 -2.77 -3.14 -17.24
N ARG A 23 -1.46 -3.33 -17.28
CA ARG A 23 -0.85 -4.63 -17.67
C ARG A 23 -1.09 -5.74 -16.67
N LEU A 24 -1.33 -5.40 -15.39
CA LEU A 24 -1.60 -6.36 -14.32
C LEU A 24 -3.10 -6.57 -14.06
N GLU A 25 -3.99 -5.82 -14.71
CA GLU A 25 -5.44 -5.83 -14.46
C GLU A 25 -6.07 -7.21 -14.70
N TYR A 26 -5.52 -8.02 -15.61
CA TYR A 26 -5.99 -9.39 -15.83
C TYR A 26 -5.87 -10.28 -14.58
N ARG A 27 -5.04 -9.88 -13.60
CA ARG A 27 -4.83 -10.59 -12.34
C ARG A 27 -5.79 -10.16 -11.23
N GLY A 28 -6.40 -8.97 -11.34
CA GLY A 28 -7.32 -8.44 -10.34
C GLY A 28 -7.96 -7.15 -10.83
N TYR A 29 -9.27 -7.02 -10.69
CA TYR A 29 -10.05 -5.89 -11.24
C TYR A 29 -11.25 -5.50 -10.36
N ASP A 30 -11.31 -5.93 -9.11
CA ASP A 30 -12.40 -5.52 -8.21
C ASP A 30 -12.22 -4.09 -7.71
N SER A 31 -10.97 -3.69 -7.53
CA SER A 31 -10.61 -2.32 -7.18
C SER A 31 -9.15 -2.03 -7.54
N ALA A 32 -8.83 -0.78 -7.66
CA ALA A 32 -7.47 -0.30 -7.90
C ALA A 32 -7.21 0.97 -7.10
N GLY A 33 -5.93 1.25 -6.81
CA GLY A 33 -5.56 2.49 -6.18
C GLY A 33 -4.08 2.78 -6.25
N VAL A 34 -3.74 4.02 -5.92
CA VAL A 34 -2.39 4.56 -5.95
C VAL A 34 -2.18 5.48 -4.76
N ALA A 35 -1.00 5.43 -4.17
CA ALA A 35 -0.48 6.46 -3.28
C ALA A 35 0.77 7.06 -3.92
N PHE A 36 0.85 8.37 -3.99
CA PHE A 36 1.98 9.08 -4.61
C PHE A 36 2.29 10.38 -3.88
N GLU A 37 3.57 10.75 -3.89
CA GLU A 37 4.02 12.02 -3.33
C GLU A 37 3.44 13.19 -4.13
N LYS A 38 2.99 14.22 -3.43
CA LYS A 38 2.50 15.46 -4.01
C LYS A 38 2.74 16.63 -3.04
N LYS A 39 3.68 17.51 -3.38
CA LYS A 39 3.97 18.75 -2.63
C LYS A 39 4.22 18.50 -1.13
N GLY A 40 5.07 17.53 -0.80
CA GLY A 40 5.43 17.20 0.59
C GLY A 40 4.37 16.39 1.35
N SER A 41 3.36 15.87 0.66
CA SER A 41 2.33 14.99 1.22
C SER A 41 2.14 13.76 0.33
N ILE A 42 1.39 12.77 0.82
CA ILE A 42 0.99 11.62 0.00
C ILE A 42 -0.49 11.76 -0.37
N SER A 43 -0.73 11.78 -1.66
CA SER A 43 -2.09 11.71 -2.22
C SER A 43 -2.47 10.25 -2.43
N VAL A 44 -3.68 9.88 -1.99
CA VAL A 44 -4.22 8.53 -2.17
C VAL A 44 -5.49 8.61 -3.01
N VAL A 45 -5.52 7.87 -4.10
CA VAL A 45 -6.71 7.74 -4.96
C VAL A 45 -7.06 6.26 -5.06
N ARG A 46 -8.31 5.93 -4.76
CA ARG A 46 -8.86 4.58 -4.87
C ARG A 46 -10.10 4.57 -5.76
N ASN A 47 -10.35 3.44 -6.38
CA ASN A 47 -11.54 3.24 -7.21
C ASN A 47 -11.99 1.78 -7.18
N LEU A 48 -13.32 1.58 -7.15
CA LEU A 48 -13.90 0.28 -7.43
C LEU A 48 -13.87 0.01 -8.93
N GLY A 49 -13.57 -1.23 -9.31
CA GLY A 49 -13.51 -1.66 -10.69
C GLY A 49 -12.18 -1.32 -11.37
N ARG A 50 -12.24 -1.02 -12.65
CA ARG A 50 -11.10 -1.03 -13.56
C ARG A 50 -10.13 0.14 -13.39
N VAL A 51 -8.86 -0.11 -13.75
CA VAL A 51 -7.76 0.86 -13.72
C VAL A 51 -8.05 2.11 -14.56
N GLU A 52 -8.83 2.00 -15.63
CA GLU A 52 -9.21 3.15 -16.45
C GLU A 52 -10.02 4.20 -15.66
N GLN A 53 -10.88 3.77 -14.76
CA GLN A 53 -11.64 4.66 -13.90
C GLN A 53 -10.74 5.33 -12.85
N LEU A 54 -9.78 4.58 -12.29
CA LEU A 54 -8.74 5.13 -11.42
C LEU A 54 -7.92 6.21 -12.15
N ALA A 55 -7.48 5.95 -13.38
CA ALA A 55 -6.71 6.88 -14.19
C ALA A 55 -7.46 8.21 -14.43
N LYS A 56 -8.77 8.16 -14.67
CA LYS A 56 -9.62 9.36 -14.79
C LYS A 56 -9.68 10.15 -13.48
N LYS A 57 -9.84 9.46 -12.34
CA LYS A 57 -9.85 10.12 -11.01
C LYS A 57 -8.51 10.78 -10.67
N ILE A 58 -7.38 10.20 -11.07
CA ILE A 58 -6.04 10.73 -10.80
C ILE A 58 -5.79 12.04 -11.55
N ASN A 59 -6.39 12.24 -12.72
CA ASN A 59 -6.08 13.35 -13.62
C ASN A 59 -4.57 13.48 -13.90
N LEU A 60 -4.05 12.56 -14.68
CA LEU A 60 -2.60 12.43 -15.00
C LEU A 60 -2.00 13.70 -15.64
N LYS A 61 -2.82 14.58 -16.23
CA LYS A 61 -2.35 15.83 -16.83
C LYS A 61 -1.92 16.85 -15.78
N ASP A 62 -2.60 16.87 -14.64
CA ASP A 62 -2.41 17.86 -13.58
C ASP A 62 -1.60 17.33 -12.39
N ASN A 63 -1.20 16.05 -12.44
CA ASN A 63 -0.45 15.42 -11.39
C ASN A 63 0.83 14.77 -11.91
N SER A 64 1.90 14.99 -11.16
CA SER A 64 3.21 14.36 -11.37
C SER A 64 3.79 13.96 -10.02
N THR A 65 4.62 12.93 -10.02
CA THR A 65 5.31 12.47 -8.82
C THR A 65 6.60 11.74 -9.16
N ASN A 66 7.55 11.80 -8.26
CA ASN A 66 8.80 11.04 -8.32
C ASN A 66 8.74 9.74 -7.50
N LEU A 67 7.71 9.59 -6.65
CA LEU A 67 7.53 8.44 -5.76
C LEU A 67 6.08 8.01 -5.71
N GLY A 68 5.83 6.70 -5.83
CA GLY A 68 4.50 6.16 -5.61
C GLY A 68 4.44 4.64 -5.61
N VAL A 69 3.33 4.14 -5.06
CA VAL A 69 2.95 2.72 -5.08
C VAL A 69 1.51 2.58 -5.56
N ALA A 70 1.24 1.55 -6.32
CA ALA A 70 -0.06 1.30 -6.93
C ALA A 70 -0.42 -0.18 -6.88
N HIS A 71 -1.72 -0.47 -6.88
CA HIS A 71 -2.23 -1.81 -6.68
C HIS A 71 -3.52 -2.06 -7.47
N THR A 72 -3.64 -3.28 -8.03
CA THR A 72 -4.91 -3.86 -8.48
C THR A 72 -5.29 -5.00 -7.55
N ARG A 73 -6.54 -5.02 -7.08
CA ARG A 73 -7.00 -5.96 -6.08
C ARG A 73 -7.86 -7.06 -6.67
N TRP A 74 -7.67 -8.26 -6.14
CA TRP A 74 -8.62 -9.36 -6.14
C TRP A 74 -8.94 -9.66 -4.68
N ALA A 75 -10.17 -9.41 -4.24
CA ALA A 75 -10.55 -9.47 -2.84
C ALA A 75 -10.35 -10.86 -2.24
N THR A 76 -9.58 -10.94 -1.17
CA THR A 76 -9.42 -12.12 -0.31
C THR A 76 -10.02 -11.88 1.07
N HIS A 77 -9.78 -10.71 1.66
CA HIS A 77 -10.30 -10.26 2.94
C HIS A 77 -11.05 -8.94 2.77
N GLY A 78 -12.31 -8.90 3.24
CA GLY A 78 -13.20 -7.74 3.12
C GLY A 78 -13.83 -7.61 1.72
N VAL A 79 -15.09 -7.18 1.70
CA VAL A 79 -15.85 -6.97 0.45
C VAL A 79 -15.19 -5.92 -0.44
N PRO A 80 -15.35 -6.00 -1.78
CA PRO A 80 -14.92 -4.93 -2.66
C PRO A 80 -15.55 -3.60 -2.28
N SER A 81 -14.73 -2.64 -1.88
CA SER A 81 -15.14 -1.28 -1.52
C SER A 81 -13.93 -0.35 -1.62
N GLU A 82 -14.14 0.96 -1.78
CA GLU A 82 -13.03 1.93 -1.76
C GLU A 82 -12.27 1.90 -0.42
N LYS A 83 -12.97 1.58 0.68
CA LYS A 83 -12.39 1.45 2.02
C LYS A 83 -11.41 0.27 2.12
N ASN A 84 -11.69 -0.83 1.43
CA ASN A 84 -10.87 -2.04 1.41
C ASN A 84 -9.89 -2.07 0.24
N ALA A 85 -9.94 -1.09 -0.69
CA ALA A 85 -8.97 -0.96 -1.76
C ALA A 85 -7.61 -0.48 -1.23
N HIS A 86 -6.52 -1.00 -1.81
CA HIS A 86 -5.16 -0.53 -1.54
C HIS A 86 -4.89 0.82 -2.24
N PRO A 87 -3.91 1.59 -1.76
CA PRO A 87 -3.05 1.38 -0.59
C PRO A 87 -3.77 1.59 0.74
N HIS A 88 -3.35 0.86 1.80
CA HIS A 88 -3.72 1.14 3.17
C HIS A 88 -2.68 2.05 3.85
N SER A 89 -3.08 2.77 4.89
CA SER A 89 -2.18 3.74 5.52
C SER A 89 -2.34 3.81 7.03
N SER A 90 -1.28 4.24 7.69
CA SER A 90 -1.26 4.64 9.08
C SER A 90 -0.35 5.85 9.21
N LYS A 91 -0.90 7.01 9.58
CA LYS A 91 -0.20 8.30 9.66
C LYS A 91 0.68 8.59 8.43
N ASP A 92 2.00 8.32 8.54
CA ASP A 92 2.98 8.64 7.51
C ASP A 92 3.27 7.46 6.56
N ILE A 93 2.79 6.25 6.87
CA ILE A 93 3.06 5.01 6.14
C ILE A 93 1.92 4.64 5.20
N TYR A 94 2.28 4.26 3.98
CA TYR A 94 1.35 3.78 2.94
C TYR A 94 1.86 2.46 2.38
N VAL A 95 0.98 1.44 2.34
CA VAL A 95 1.33 0.05 2.02
C VAL A 95 0.39 -0.50 0.94
N VAL A 96 0.98 -1.13 -0.06
CA VAL A 96 0.29 -2.05 -0.97
C VAL A 96 0.78 -3.48 -0.70
N HIS A 97 -0.12 -4.46 -0.80
CA HIS A 97 0.14 -5.82 -0.38
C HIS A 97 -0.51 -6.84 -1.33
N ASN A 98 0.26 -7.82 -1.73
CA ASN A 98 -0.20 -9.06 -2.35
C ASN A 98 0.10 -10.23 -1.41
N GLY A 99 -0.86 -11.11 -1.20
CA GLY A 99 -0.72 -12.28 -0.34
C GLY A 99 -1.72 -12.30 0.81
N ILE A 100 -1.38 -13.02 1.86
CA ILE A 100 -2.20 -13.18 3.06
C ILE A 100 -1.29 -13.09 4.30
N ILE A 101 -1.67 -12.24 5.25
CA ILE A 101 -1.04 -12.17 6.56
C ILE A 101 -1.82 -13.09 7.51
N GLU A 102 -1.35 -14.31 7.68
CA GLU A 102 -2.04 -15.39 8.41
C GLU A 102 -2.35 -15.02 9.87
N ASN A 103 -1.44 -14.29 10.51
CA ASN A 103 -1.58 -13.86 11.90
C ASN A 103 -2.17 -12.45 12.07
N HIS A 104 -2.85 -11.92 11.04
CA HIS A 104 -3.39 -10.56 11.06
C HIS A 104 -4.38 -10.31 12.22
N ALA A 105 -5.18 -11.31 12.58
CA ALA A 105 -6.17 -11.18 13.67
C ALA A 105 -5.50 -10.95 15.05
N ASP A 106 -4.43 -11.70 15.35
CA ASP A 106 -3.66 -11.55 16.59
C ASP A 106 -2.94 -10.21 16.65
N LEU A 107 -2.34 -9.79 15.52
CA LEU A 107 -1.66 -8.51 15.42
C LEU A 107 -2.65 -7.35 15.54
N ARG A 108 -3.81 -7.46 14.93
CA ARG A 108 -4.90 -6.48 15.04
C ARG A 108 -5.34 -6.32 16.48
N ALA A 109 -5.63 -7.41 17.19
CA ALA A 109 -6.03 -7.38 18.60
C ALA A 109 -4.98 -6.69 19.49
N LYS A 110 -3.66 -6.97 19.26
CA LYS A 110 -2.57 -6.33 19.97
C LYS A 110 -2.49 -4.83 19.69
N LEU A 111 -2.77 -4.38 18.48
CA LEU A 111 -2.76 -2.97 18.10
C LEU A 111 -3.99 -2.24 18.62
N GLU A 112 -5.16 -2.86 18.57
CA GLU A 112 -6.42 -2.32 19.14
C GLU A 112 -6.32 -2.15 20.67
N ALA A 113 -5.67 -3.10 21.36
CA ALA A 113 -5.38 -2.97 22.81
C ALA A 113 -4.47 -1.76 23.15
N LYS A 114 -3.71 -1.24 22.16
CA LYS A 114 -2.94 0.02 22.29
C LYS A 114 -3.72 1.26 21.86
N GLY A 115 -5.02 1.13 21.60
CA GLY A 115 -5.89 2.23 21.18
C GLY A 115 -5.85 2.57 19.68
N ILE A 116 -5.21 1.74 18.86
CA ILE A 116 -5.16 1.94 17.40
C ILE A 116 -6.50 1.54 16.81
N LYS A 117 -7.08 2.44 16.01
CA LYS A 117 -8.36 2.21 15.34
C LYS A 117 -8.11 1.74 13.90
N PHE A 118 -8.83 0.72 13.50
CA PHE A 118 -8.82 0.18 12.13
C PHE A 118 -10.02 0.70 11.34
N TYR A 119 -9.78 1.01 10.08
CA TYR A 119 -10.82 1.54 9.17
C TYR A 119 -11.28 0.52 8.14
N SER A 120 -10.40 -0.40 7.73
CA SER A 120 -10.69 -1.43 6.74
C SER A 120 -10.92 -2.81 7.38
N GLN A 121 -11.39 -3.72 6.57
CA GLN A 121 -11.57 -5.13 6.93
C GLN A 121 -10.41 -6.01 6.40
N THR A 122 -9.36 -5.38 5.85
CA THR A 122 -8.25 -6.11 5.23
C THR A 122 -7.20 -6.50 6.28
N ASP A 123 -6.45 -7.54 5.96
CA ASP A 123 -5.26 -7.94 6.70
C ASP A 123 -4.09 -6.95 6.49
N THR A 124 -4.11 -6.21 5.41
CA THR A 124 -3.04 -5.27 5.03
C THR A 124 -2.90 -4.08 5.98
N GLU A 125 -4.00 -3.57 6.53
CA GLU A 125 -3.96 -2.38 7.39
C GLU A 125 -3.10 -2.60 8.64
N VAL A 126 -3.03 -3.86 9.13
CA VAL A 126 -2.16 -4.26 10.23
C VAL A 126 -0.70 -3.91 9.96
N ILE A 127 -0.24 -4.11 8.72
CA ILE A 127 1.15 -3.86 8.31
C ILE A 127 1.48 -2.38 8.46
N ALA A 128 0.61 -1.49 7.97
CA ALA A 128 0.82 -0.05 8.06
C ALA A 128 0.92 0.41 9.52
N HIS A 129 0.04 -0.09 10.38
CA HIS A 129 0.05 0.22 11.81
C HIS A 129 1.29 -0.32 12.53
N LEU A 130 1.76 -1.54 12.21
CA LEU A 130 2.99 -2.10 12.78
C LEU A 130 4.22 -1.24 12.43
N ILE A 131 4.39 -0.90 11.17
CA ILE A 131 5.52 -0.07 10.71
C ILE A 131 5.46 1.28 11.41
N GLN A 132 4.30 1.93 11.44
CA GLN A 132 4.12 3.21 12.12
C GLN A 132 4.45 3.14 13.61
N ASN A 133 4.05 2.07 14.30
CA ASN A 133 4.36 1.86 15.71
C ASN A 133 5.88 1.73 15.97
N TYR A 134 6.64 1.16 15.03
CA TYR A 134 8.10 1.12 15.13
C TYR A 134 8.76 2.46 14.85
N LEU A 135 8.24 3.25 13.90
CA LEU A 135 8.70 4.63 13.67
C LEU A 135 8.50 5.50 14.92
N GLU A 136 7.34 5.37 15.58
CA GLU A 136 7.05 6.12 16.83
C GLU A 136 7.95 5.72 18.00
N LYS A 137 8.57 4.54 17.95
CA LYS A 137 9.61 4.10 18.88
C LYS A 137 11.01 4.57 18.48
N GLY A 138 11.13 5.47 17.51
CA GLY A 138 12.40 6.05 17.06
C GLY A 138 13.23 5.17 16.13
N LYS A 139 12.64 4.14 15.52
CA LYS A 139 13.34 3.36 14.48
C LYS A 139 13.38 4.11 13.16
N SER A 140 14.46 3.92 12.37
CA SER A 140 14.49 4.38 10.97
C SER A 140 13.40 3.69 10.15
N PHE A 141 13.07 4.24 8.97
CA PHE A 141 12.05 3.65 8.10
C PHE A 141 12.39 2.21 7.71
N GLU A 142 13.62 1.97 7.29
CA GLU A 142 14.12 0.63 6.98
C GLU A 142 13.99 -0.34 8.17
N GLN A 143 14.48 0.08 9.35
CA GLN A 143 14.44 -0.75 10.55
C GLN A 143 13.01 -1.01 11.02
N ALA A 144 12.10 -0.04 10.85
CA ALA A 144 10.68 -0.20 11.16
C ALA A 144 10.02 -1.25 10.24
N VAL A 145 10.35 -1.24 8.94
CA VAL A 145 9.87 -2.23 7.98
C VAL A 145 10.42 -3.62 8.30
N ILE A 146 11.72 -3.75 8.58
CA ILE A 146 12.35 -5.03 8.96
C ILE A 146 11.67 -5.60 10.22
N ASN A 147 11.53 -4.78 11.27
CA ASN A 147 10.93 -5.24 12.52
C ASN A 147 9.47 -5.66 12.34
N ALA A 148 8.68 -4.88 11.58
CA ALA A 148 7.30 -5.25 11.26
C ALA A 148 7.26 -6.56 10.47
N SER A 149 8.10 -6.73 9.45
CA SER A 149 8.15 -7.93 8.63
C SER A 149 8.49 -9.20 9.42
N ASN A 150 9.31 -9.08 10.47
CA ASN A 150 9.64 -10.20 11.36
C ASN A 150 8.46 -10.67 12.22
N GLU A 151 7.43 -9.82 12.41
CA GLU A 151 6.21 -10.19 13.12
C GLU A 151 5.16 -10.81 12.19
N LEU A 152 5.26 -10.62 10.87
CA LEU A 152 4.29 -11.12 9.90
C LEU A 152 4.50 -12.61 9.61
N LYS A 153 3.40 -13.36 9.50
CA LYS A 153 3.39 -14.76 9.06
C LYS A 153 2.59 -14.88 7.76
N GLY A 154 3.05 -15.77 6.86
CA GLY A 154 2.40 -16.04 5.58
C GLY A 154 3.26 -15.68 4.37
N ALA A 155 2.71 -15.88 3.19
CA ALA A 155 3.33 -15.54 1.92
C ALA A 155 2.82 -14.18 1.43
N TYR A 156 3.75 -13.22 1.22
CA TYR A 156 3.37 -11.86 0.87
C TYR A 156 4.45 -11.12 0.07
N ALA A 157 3.99 -10.09 -0.65
CA ALA A 157 4.83 -9.04 -1.24
C ALA A 157 4.25 -7.68 -0.88
N LEU A 158 5.12 -6.72 -0.52
CA LEU A 158 4.75 -5.38 -0.09
C LEU A 158 5.46 -4.32 -0.93
N GLY A 159 4.77 -3.21 -1.20
CA GLY A 159 5.37 -1.95 -1.59
C GLY A 159 5.01 -0.90 -0.55
N ILE A 160 6.01 -0.19 -0.02
CA ILE A 160 5.85 0.70 1.13
C ILE A 160 6.53 2.03 0.85
N ILE A 161 5.80 3.12 1.11
CA ILE A 161 6.34 4.48 1.08
C ILE A 161 6.05 5.20 2.39
N ASN A 162 6.92 6.14 2.74
CA ASN A 162 6.80 6.95 3.94
C ASN A 162 6.72 8.44 3.55
N LYS A 163 5.71 9.14 4.04
CA LYS A 163 5.53 10.58 3.80
C LYS A 163 6.74 11.42 4.23
N LYS A 164 7.44 10.99 5.32
CA LYS A 164 8.60 11.71 5.86
C LYS A 164 9.91 11.37 5.14
N ASP A 165 9.88 10.39 4.24
CA ASP A 165 11.03 9.96 3.45
C ASP A 165 10.60 9.84 1.96
N PRO A 166 10.40 10.99 1.28
CA PRO A 166 9.76 11.05 -0.03
C PRO A 166 10.63 10.52 -1.18
N GLU A 167 11.87 10.14 -0.92
CA GLU A 167 12.79 9.58 -1.91
C GLU A 167 12.90 8.06 -1.84
N GLN A 168 12.35 7.44 -0.76
CA GLN A 168 12.54 6.03 -0.49
C GLN A 168 11.26 5.20 -0.71
N LEU A 169 11.43 4.13 -1.49
CA LEU A 169 10.45 3.05 -1.65
C LEU A 169 11.06 1.76 -1.14
N ILE A 170 10.38 1.05 -0.26
CA ILE A 170 10.83 -0.26 0.23
C ILE A 170 9.93 -1.35 -0.33
N GLY A 171 10.55 -2.33 -1.00
CA GLY A 171 9.93 -3.58 -1.39
C GLY A 171 10.27 -4.70 -0.41
N VAL A 172 9.28 -5.49 -0.01
CA VAL A 172 9.48 -6.69 0.82
C VAL A 172 8.83 -7.87 0.14
N ARG A 173 9.51 -9.03 0.19
CA ARG A 173 8.96 -10.28 -0.34
C ARG A 173 9.26 -11.43 0.61
N ASN A 174 8.23 -12.20 0.94
CA ASN A 174 8.33 -13.47 1.66
C ASN A 174 7.51 -14.54 0.94
N GLN A 175 8.15 -15.53 0.33
CA GLN A 175 7.53 -16.68 -0.36
C GLN A 175 6.49 -16.33 -1.44
N SER A 176 6.41 -15.06 -1.86
CA SER A 176 5.53 -14.58 -2.93
C SER A 176 6.32 -14.39 -4.23
N PRO A 177 5.73 -14.57 -5.42
CA PRO A 177 6.42 -14.29 -6.69
C PRO A 177 6.78 -12.82 -6.85
#